data_372cf46ee3c4e2a8d53bcdaef045790c
#
_entry.id   372cf46ee3c4e2a8d53bcdaef045790c
#
_cell.length_a   1.000
_cell.length_b   1.000
_cell.length_c   1.000
_cell.angle_alpha   90.00
_cell.angle_beta   90.00
_cell.angle_gamma   90.00
#
_symmetry.space_group_name_H-M   'P 1'
#
loop_
_entity.id
_entity.type
_entity.pdbx_description
1 polymer ?
#
loop_
_entity_poly.entity_id
_entity_poly.type
_entity_poly.pdbx_seq_one_letter_code
_entity_poly.pdbx_strand_id
1 'polypeptide(L)'
;MKNEKGKPKKERKMELKSGLSRREFIVGTTAGFVTLSLGDLLLPSLGKAATPKKGGKLVYAGSYKNSKHKSAKKAKHPYYGIEIRTKNTYNQLTWVDENLNVVPEVATAWEANAGQDVWEVTIREDIQFHDGRPLTVEDVVASYNLHKDPKLGTSFAKKLVDKVEKIGPSKVRFFLKTPNSEFAWNMAEYRQGIMPAAPLEEMGLSGIGSGPFKFAKVDVGRRVIYEANEKYWGKGPYLDTLECVNLPGMDPLNGYLSGQFDVLASVDPSLIGQLQKTPKTAIDIAVAGDQILMVLPKYEGSPFMDKRIRQALSLALDREAVIRIVYGGKAGWASNDSHMAATNEDFLSKKPLRDVKKAKQLLAEAGYPNGITLPTFYYAPYVPEITSVLSVAAESVKAAGITMKIEERPMAGYRKWRVEDKEKTRKHRFAMGPVGPRNPAMNLFRMARPTYNESGYWHPGAEGDRYIALYKKAMRTGDPMARRKIYHEMQRLLQEEVPAIFLTGRRETIAFRSDVHGLKAHPQHWSLRFTEVWKS
;
A
#
# COMPACT_ATOMS: atom_id res chain seq x y z
N MET A 1 -30.25 -57.70 48.13
CA MET A 1 -31.67 -57.32 47.90
C MET A 1 -31.74 -56.01 47.15
N LYS A 2 -32.49 -56.04 46.01
CA LYS A 2 -33.07 -54.97 45.22
C LYS A 2 -32.15 -53.88 44.63
N ASN A 3 -31.79 -54.07 43.40
CA ASN A 3 -31.99 -53.34 42.14
C ASN A 3 -32.84 -52.09 42.26
N GLU A 4 -32.30 -50.99 41.72
CA GLU A 4 -33.10 -50.04 40.88
C GLU A 4 -32.26 -49.42 39.74
N LYS A 5 -32.84 -49.53 38.55
CA LYS A 5 -32.30 -49.15 37.23
C LYS A 5 -32.44 -47.65 37.00
N GLY A 6 -31.37 -46.97 36.67
CA GLY A 6 -31.41 -45.61 36.13
C GLY A 6 -31.48 -45.63 34.61
N LYS A 7 -32.47 -44.91 34.04
CA LYS A 7 -32.75 -44.76 32.62
C LYS A 7 -31.67 -43.90 31.90
N PRO A 8 -31.41 -44.11 30.61
CA PRO A 8 -30.43 -43.33 29.86
C PRO A 8 -31.00 -41.94 29.47
N LYS A 9 -30.16 -40.90 29.60
CA LYS A 9 -30.45 -39.55 29.10
C LYS A 9 -30.41 -39.53 27.58
N LYS A 10 -31.50 -39.06 26.97
CA LYS A 10 -31.63 -38.77 25.55
C LYS A 10 -30.67 -37.64 25.17
N GLU A 11 -29.74 -37.92 24.26
CA GLU A 11 -29.00 -36.91 23.50
C GLU A 11 -29.98 -36.21 22.55
N ARG A 12 -30.11 -34.89 22.70
CA ARG A 12 -30.73 -34.02 21.71
C ARG A 12 -29.74 -33.77 20.59
N LYS A 13 -29.96 -34.41 19.46
CA LYS A 13 -29.35 -33.99 18.18
C LYS A 13 -29.88 -32.62 17.85
N MET A 14 -28.98 -31.64 17.80
CA MET A 14 -29.24 -30.31 17.28
C MET A 14 -28.98 -30.36 15.76
N GLU A 15 -30.05 -30.40 14.98
CA GLU A 15 -29.98 -30.22 13.52
C GLU A 15 -29.60 -28.77 13.23
N LEU A 16 -28.43 -28.57 12.67
CA LEU A 16 -28.04 -27.32 12.08
C LEU A 16 -28.79 -27.14 10.75
N LYS A 17 -29.80 -26.29 10.74
CA LYS A 17 -30.42 -25.80 9.52
C LYS A 17 -29.41 -24.88 8.80
N SER A 18 -28.93 -25.34 7.65
CA SER A 18 -28.21 -24.55 6.67
C SER A 18 -29.17 -23.52 6.06
N GLY A 19 -28.81 -22.24 6.07
CA GLY A 19 -29.51 -21.23 5.31
C GLY A 19 -29.72 -19.90 6.02
N LEU A 20 -28.64 -19.18 6.35
CA LEU A 20 -28.71 -17.75 6.61
C LEU A 20 -28.31 -17.00 5.34
N SER A 21 -29.24 -16.24 4.78
CA SER A 21 -28.97 -15.42 3.60
C SER A 21 -28.09 -14.23 3.97
N ARG A 22 -27.25 -13.79 3.04
CA ARG A 22 -26.28 -12.68 3.20
C ARG A 22 -26.88 -11.31 3.56
N ARG A 23 -28.20 -11.19 3.69
CA ARG A 23 -28.89 -9.95 4.11
C ARG A 23 -28.95 -9.74 5.63
N GLU A 24 -28.73 -10.77 6.43
CA GLU A 24 -28.87 -10.69 7.90
C GLU A 24 -27.56 -10.41 8.65
N PHE A 25 -26.44 -10.30 7.94
CA PHE A 25 -25.13 -10.03 8.55
C PHE A 25 -24.82 -8.53 8.79
N ILE A 26 -25.72 -7.62 8.40
CA ILE A 26 -25.50 -6.16 8.51
C ILE A 26 -26.20 -5.53 9.72
N VAL A 27 -27.06 -6.26 10.44
CA VAL A 27 -27.80 -5.71 11.59
C VAL A 27 -27.61 -6.61 12.80
N GLY A 28 -26.52 -6.42 13.53
CA GLY A 28 -26.35 -7.17 14.78
C GLY A 28 -25.00 -7.04 15.44
N THR A 29 -24.51 -5.84 15.72
CA THR A 29 -23.48 -5.63 16.75
C THR A 29 -23.80 -4.38 17.55
N THR A 30 -24.73 -4.50 18.50
CA THR A 30 -24.83 -3.56 19.62
C THR A 30 -24.60 -4.33 20.91
N ALA A 31 -23.67 -3.77 21.71
CA ALA A 31 -23.48 -3.91 23.16
C ALA A 31 -22.77 -5.18 23.68
N GLY A 32 -21.52 -4.94 24.09
CA GLY A 32 -20.80 -5.68 25.10
C GLY A 32 -19.73 -4.77 25.69
N PHE A 33 -20.12 -3.84 26.60
CA PHE A 33 -19.17 -3.02 27.34
C PHE A 33 -18.44 -3.85 28.40
N VAL A 34 -17.12 -3.97 28.25
CA VAL A 34 -16.22 -4.29 29.35
C VAL A 34 -15.52 -3.00 29.76
N THR A 35 -15.90 -2.47 30.90
CA THR A 35 -15.25 -1.33 31.55
C THR A 35 -13.91 -1.77 32.13
N LEU A 36 -12.81 -1.34 31.52
CA LEU A 36 -11.50 -1.28 32.15
C LEU A 36 -11.16 0.19 32.35
N SER A 37 -11.17 0.61 33.62
CA SER A 37 -10.71 1.91 34.08
C SER A 37 -9.19 2.03 33.90
N LEU A 38 -8.76 2.90 32.99
CA LEU A 38 -7.39 3.42 32.92
C LEU A 38 -7.49 4.93 32.77
N GLY A 39 -6.76 5.59 33.68
CA GLY A 39 -6.82 7.01 33.93
C GLY A 39 -6.52 7.92 32.75
N ASP A 40 -7.10 9.08 32.81
CA ASP A 40 -6.81 10.37 32.19
C ASP A 40 -6.01 10.38 30.89
N LEU A 41 -6.63 9.93 29.82
CA LEU A 41 -6.35 10.41 28.47
C LEU A 41 -7.43 11.44 28.16
N LEU A 42 -7.06 12.71 28.12
CA LEU A 42 -7.86 13.80 27.58
C LEU A 42 -8.33 13.42 26.18
N LEU A 43 -9.50 12.80 26.10
CA LEU A 43 -10.26 12.73 24.86
C LEU A 43 -10.63 14.17 24.50
N PRO A 44 -10.28 14.67 23.31
CA PRO A 44 -10.85 15.92 22.87
C PRO A 44 -12.37 15.73 22.89
N SER A 45 -13.07 16.67 23.53
CA SER A 45 -14.53 16.70 23.58
C SER A 45 -15.08 16.37 22.20
N LEU A 46 -16.01 15.42 22.12
CA LEU A 46 -16.84 15.18 20.93
C LEU A 46 -17.66 16.47 20.67
N GLY A 47 -16.99 17.46 20.06
CA GLY A 47 -17.65 18.62 19.47
C GLY A 47 -18.65 18.07 18.45
N LYS A 48 -19.86 18.62 18.43
CA LYS A 48 -20.86 18.35 17.39
C LYS A 48 -20.15 18.29 16.05
N ALA A 49 -20.27 17.18 15.34
CA ALA A 49 -19.65 17.01 14.02
C ALA A 49 -20.06 18.22 13.18
N ALA A 50 -19.10 19.06 12.83
CA ALA A 50 -19.38 20.28 12.08
C ALA A 50 -19.96 19.88 10.73
N THR A 51 -21.06 20.53 10.36
CA THR A 51 -21.73 20.27 9.08
C THR A 51 -20.82 20.71 7.93
N PRO A 52 -20.57 19.85 6.92
CA PRO A 52 -19.77 20.22 5.77
C PRO A 52 -20.29 21.48 5.08
N LYS A 53 -19.40 22.42 4.82
CA LYS A 53 -19.68 23.64 4.07
C LYS A 53 -19.26 23.47 2.63
N LYS A 54 -20.09 23.91 1.68
CA LYS A 54 -19.72 24.01 0.28
C LYS A 54 -18.92 25.29 0.04
N GLY A 55 -17.97 25.21 -0.86
CA GLY A 55 -17.18 26.36 -1.28
C GLY A 55 -15.71 26.29 -0.88
N GLY A 56 -14.97 27.25 -1.40
CA GLY A 56 -13.59 27.45 -1.05
C GLY A 56 -12.58 26.65 -1.86
N LYS A 57 -11.32 26.98 -1.60
CA LYS A 57 -10.16 26.43 -2.29
C LYS A 57 -9.25 25.71 -1.30
N LEU A 58 -8.74 24.54 -1.68
CA LEU A 58 -7.68 23.82 -0.99
C LEU A 58 -6.41 23.79 -1.83
N VAL A 59 -5.27 24.12 -1.22
CA VAL A 59 -3.95 24.01 -1.86
C VAL A 59 -3.19 22.84 -1.24
N TYR A 60 -3.01 21.78 -2.04
CA TYR A 60 -2.27 20.59 -1.67
C TYR A 60 -0.86 20.65 -2.25
N ALA A 61 0.14 20.57 -1.40
CA ALA A 61 1.53 20.49 -1.80
C ALA A 61 2.07 19.06 -1.64
N GLY A 62 2.54 18.47 -2.73
CA GLY A 62 3.12 17.14 -2.72
C GLY A 62 4.44 17.09 -3.48
N SER A 63 5.41 16.33 -2.98
CA SER A 63 6.68 16.11 -3.68
C SER A 63 6.48 15.16 -4.84
N TYR A 64 6.17 15.68 -6.00
CA TYR A 64 5.96 14.89 -7.21
C TYR A 64 7.24 14.79 -8.04
N LYS A 65 8.13 13.91 -7.65
CA LYS A 65 9.43 13.69 -8.30
C LYS A 65 9.36 13.23 -9.76
N ASN A 66 8.17 13.07 -10.35
CA ASN A 66 7.99 12.40 -11.64
C ASN A 66 7.03 13.06 -12.63
N SER A 67 6.88 14.39 -12.63
CA SER A 67 6.19 15.03 -13.77
C SER A 67 7.08 14.98 -15.03
N LYS A 68 7.30 13.78 -15.56
CA LYS A 68 8.04 13.57 -16.83
C LYS A 68 7.29 14.09 -18.06
N HIS A 69 6.11 14.68 -17.86
CA HIS A 69 5.23 15.00 -18.98
C HIS A 69 5.45 16.43 -19.42
N LYS A 70 6.06 16.55 -20.60
CA LYS A 70 6.25 17.80 -21.34
C LYS A 70 4.97 18.30 -22.04
N SER A 71 3.83 17.61 -21.88
CA SER A 71 2.57 17.92 -22.57
C SER A 71 1.41 17.94 -21.59
N ALA A 72 0.57 18.99 -21.64
CA ALA A 72 -0.65 19.09 -20.85
C ALA A 72 -1.64 17.94 -21.12
N LYS A 73 -1.74 17.46 -22.38
CA LYS A 73 -2.57 16.30 -22.74
C LYS A 73 -2.12 15.05 -21.98
N LYS A 74 -0.82 14.73 -22.01
CA LYS A 74 -0.28 13.56 -21.29
C LYS A 74 -0.38 13.71 -19.77
N ALA A 75 -0.31 14.92 -19.23
CA ALA A 75 -0.47 15.16 -17.79
C ALA A 75 -1.89 14.86 -17.29
N LYS A 76 -2.90 14.88 -18.15
CA LYS A 76 -4.28 14.52 -17.84
C LYS A 76 -4.54 13.02 -17.88
N HIS A 77 -3.73 12.27 -18.62
CA HIS A 77 -3.91 10.83 -18.80
C HIS A 77 -3.66 10.07 -17.49
N PRO A 78 -4.47 9.07 -17.11
CA PRO A 78 -4.32 8.30 -15.86
C PRO A 78 -2.93 7.68 -15.66
N TYR A 79 -2.25 7.26 -16.74
CA TYR A 79 -0.93 6.61 -16.63
C TYR A 79 0.23 7.57 -16.43
N TYR A 80 0.02 8.81 -16.84
CA TYR A 80 1.05 9.83 -16.86
C TYR A 80 0.82 10.90 -15.80
N GLY A 81 -0.37 10.94 -15.24
CA GLY A 81 -0.70 11.82 -14.13
C GLY A 81 -0.02 11.40 -12.84
N ILE A 82 -0.02 12.29 -11.88
CA ILE A 82 0.36 11.96 -10.51
C ILE A 82 -0.81 11.22 -9.88
N GLU A 83 -0.50 10.20 -9.11
CA GLU A 83 -1.45 9.23 -8.56
C GLU A 83 -2.65 9.90 -7.87
N ILE A 84 -2.41 10.90 -7.04
CA ILE A 84 -3.46 11.67 -6.35
C ILE A 84 -4.37 12.39 -7.35
N ARG A 85 -3.81 12.90 -8.45
CA ARG A 85 -4.59 13.59 -9.49
C ARG A 85 -5.55 12.62 -10.16
N THR A 86 -5.06 11.44 -10.50
CA THR A 86 -5.87 10.43 -11.19
C THR A 86 -7.04 9.97 -10.34
N LYS A 87 -6.82 9.71 -9.06
CA LYS A 87 -7.88 9.22 -8.15
C LYS A 87 -8.94 10.27 -7.79
N ASN A 88 -8.68 11.54 -8.00
CA ASN A 88 -9.66 12.60 -7.83
C ASN A 88 -10.40 12.98 -9.13
N THR A 89 -9.91 12.49 -10.29
CA THR A 89 -10.53 12.76 -11.60
C THR A 89 -11.20 11.53 -12.21
N TYR A 90 -10.62 10.34 -11.99
CA TYR A 90 -11.12 9.09 -12.54
C TYR A 90 -11.53 8.15 -11.41
N ASN A 91 -12.71 7.57 -11.51
CA ASN A 91 -13.07 6.45 -10.66
C ASN A 91 -12.47 5.16 -11.20
N GLN A 92 -12.19 4.21 -10.31
CA GLN A 92 -11.81 2.84 -10.60
C GLN A 92 -13.03 1.92 -10.40
N LEU A 93 -12.91 0.63 -10.73
CA LEU A 93 -13.99 -0.31 -10.43
C LEU A 93 -14.19 -0.48 -8.93
N THR A 94 -13.10 -0.54 -8.17
CA THR A 94 -13.11 -0.65 -6.71
C THR A 94 -12.21 0.42 -6.10
N TRP A 95 -12.37 0.68 -4.82
CA TRP A 95 -11.53 1.57 -4.03
C TRP A 95 -10.87 0.81 -2.89
N VAL A 96 -9.69 1.22 -2.47
CA VAL A 96 -9.06 0.77 -1.21
C VAL A 96 -9.19 1.90 -0.20
N ASP A 97 -9.86 1.64 0.92
CA ASP A 97 -10.08 2.62 1.97
C ASP A 97 -8.84 2.86 2.85
N GLU A 98 -8.96 3.75 3.82
CA GLU A 98 -7.87 4.11 4.74
C GLU A 98 -7.45 2.97 5.68
N ASN A 99 -8.27 1.91 5.77
CA ASN A 99 -7.97 0.69 6.52
C ASN A 99 -7.41 -0.44 5.63
N LEU A 100 -7.19 -0.15 4.33
CA LEU A 100 -6.76 -1.11 3.31
C LEU A 100 -7.82 -2.14 2.93
N ASN A 101 -9.10 -1.89 3.18
CA ASN A 101 -10.20 -2.72 2.70
C ASN A 101 -10.58 -2.36 1.27
N VAL A 102 -10.99 -3.38 0.50
CA VAL A 102 -11.57 -3.16 -0.83
C VAL A 102 -13.05 -2.85 -0.68
N VAL A 103 -13.44 -1.70 -1.18
CA VAL A 103 -14.83 -1.22 -1.15
C VAL A 103 -15.35 -0.94 -2.57
N PRO A 104 -16.67 -0.96 -2.79
CA PRO A 104 -17.28 -0.60 -4.06
C PRO A 104 -16.93 0.83 -4.50
N GLU A 105 -16.74 1.02 -5.82
CA GLU A 105 -16.66 2.34 -6.45
C GLU A 105 -17.56 2.35 -7.71
N VAL A 106 -17.02 2.19 -8.92
CA VAL A 106 -17.85 1.98 -10.12
C VAL A 106 -18.51 0.59 -10.07
N ALA A 107 -17.81 -0.41 -9.58
CA ALA A 107 -18.39 -1.72 -9.32
C ALA A 107 -19.21 -1.72 -8.03
N THR A 108 -20.40 -2.31 -8.07
CA THR A 108 -21.27 -2.53 -6.90
C THR A 108 -21.12 -3.92 -6.31
N ALA A 109 -20.75 -4.90 -7.13
CA ALA A 109 -20.52 -6.28 -6.73
C ALA A 109 -19.53 -6.96 -7.67
N TRP A 110 -18.88 -8.01 -7.16
CA TRP A 110 -17.98 -8.87 -7.94
C TRP A 110 -17.95 -10.28 -7.36
N GLU A 111 -17.75 -11.23 -8.24
CA GLU A 111 -17.62 -12.64 -7.87
C GLU A 111 -16.63 -13.34 -8.80
N ALA A 112 -15.95 -14.35 -8.28
CA ALA A 112 -15.01 -15.17 -9.04
C ALA A 112 -15.57 -16.59 -9.24
N ASN A 113 -15.14 -17.24 -10.33
CA ASN A 113 -15.30 -18.68 -10.47
C ASN A 113 -14.42 -19.44 -9.45
N ALA A 114 -14.62 -20.75 -9.33
CA ALA A 114 -13.82 -21.60 -8.44
C ALA A 114 -12.30 -21.55 -8.75
N GLY A 115 -11.93 -21.32 -10.01
CA GLY A 115 -10.54 -21.23 -10.48
C GLY A 115 -9.86 -19.90 -10.15
N GLN A 116 -10.61 -18.90 -9.72
CA GLN A 116 -10.15 -17.52 -9.45
C GLN A 116 -9.50 -16.84 -10.68
N ASP A 117 -9.84 -17.27 -11.88
CA ASP A 117 -9.33 -16.76 -13.15
C ASP A 117 -10.41 -16.15 -14.05
N VAL A 118 -11.69 -16.29 -13.69
CA VAL A 118 -12.82 -15.61 -14.30
C VAL A 118 -13.57 -14.83 -13.23
N TRP A 119 -13.77 -13.54 -13.46
CA TRP A 119 -14.46 -12.62 -12.55
C TRP A 119 -15.61 -11.94 -13.24
N GLU A 120 -16.78 -11.95 -12.62
CA GLU A 120 -17.93 -11.15 -13.03
C GLU A 120 -18.07 -9.93 -12.12
N VAL A 121 -18.27 -8.78 -12.74
CA VAL A 121 -18.34 -7.49 -12.04
C VAL A 121 -19.60 -6.77 -12.49
N THR A 122 -20.42 -6.39 -11.52
CA THR A 122 -21.61 -5.56 -11.74
C THR A 122 -21.23 -4.09 -11.54
N ILE A 123 -21.53 -3.24 -12.51
CA ILE A 123 -21.29 -1.81 -12.43
C ILE A 123 -22.59 -1.06 -12.11
N ARG A 124 -22.45 0.10 -11.51
CA ARG A 124 -23.57 1.00 -11.23
C ARG A 124 -23.97 1.79 -12.48
N GLU A 125 -25.22 2.20 -12.53
CA GLU A 125 -25.82 2.87 -13.69
C GLU A 125 -26.05 4.37 -13.50
N ASP A 126 -25.77 4.89 -12.29
CA ASP A 126 -26.03 6.29 -11.89
C ASP A 126 -24.80 7.22 -12.02
N ILE A 127 -23.76 6.79 -12.72
CA ILE A 127 -22.55 7.57 -12.92
C ILE A 127 -22.60 8.32 -14.24
N GLN A 128 -22.22 9.61 -14.20
CA GLN A 128 -21.95 10.42 -15.39
C GLN A 128 -20.47 10.82 -15.45
N PHE A 129 -19.93 10.87 -16.66
CA PHE A 129 -18.65 11.51 -16.91
C PHE A 129 -18.75 13.04 -16.77
N HIS A 130 -17.60 13.72 -16.70
CA HIS A 130 -17.52 15.17 -16.56
C HIS A 130 -18.20 15.95 -17.72
N ASP A 131 -18.37 15.33 -18.88
CA ASP A 131 -19.08 15.89 -20.05
C ASP A 131 -20.58 15.60 -20.06
N GLY A 132 -21.09 14.91 -19.03
CA GLY A 132 -22.51 14.61 -18.85
C GLY A 132 -22.98 13.31 -19.49
N ARG A 133 -22.13 12.58 -20.23
CA ARG A 133 -22.46 11.25 -20.75
C ARG A 133 -22.56 10.23 -19.61
N PRO A 134 -23.49 9.27 -19.67
CA PRO A 134 -23.51 8.17 -18.72
C PRO A 134 -22.26 7.30 -18.89
N LEU A 135 -21.73 6.77 -17.77
CA LEU A 135 -20.71 5.74 -17.77
C LEU A 135 -21.39 4.39 -18.01
N THR A 136 -20.92 3.65 -19.00
CA THR A 136 -21.50 2.39 -19.44
C THR A 136 -20.55 1.20 -19.31
N VAL A 137 -21.06 0.00 -19.52
CA VAL A 137 -20.25 -1.24 -19.59
C VAL A 137 -19.23 -1.16 -20.71
N GLU A 138 -19.59 -0.53 -21.83
CA GLU A 138 -18.71 -0.33 -22.99
C GLU A 138 -17.47 0.51 -22.63
N ASP A 139 -17.64 1.51 -21.80
CA ASP A 139 -16.53 2.35 -21.31
C ASP A 139 -15.58 1.53 -20.43
N VAL A 140 -16.11 0.65 -19.59
CA VAL A 140 -15.32 -0.27 -18.78
C VAL A 140 -14.51 -1.22 -19.67
N VAL A 141 -15.17 -1.84 -20.66
CA VAL A 141 -14.52 -2.76 -21.62
C VAL A 141 -13.42 -2.03 -22.39
N ALA A 142 -13.72 -0.83 -22.92
CA ALA A 142 -12.76 -0.01 -23.66
C ALA A 142 -11.57 0.38 -22.78
N SER A 143 -11.83 0.83 -21.55
CA SER A 143 -10.78 1.20 -20.60
C SER A 143 -9.84 0.03 -20.29
N TYR A 144 -10.37 -1.15 -20.02
CA TYR A 144 -9.54 -2.32 -19.75
C TYR A 144 -8.83 -2.88 -20.98
N ASN A 145 -9.39 -2.69 -22.18
CA ASN A 145 -8.67 -2.99 -23.42
C ASN A 145 -7.45 -2.08 -23.59
N LEU A 146 -7.56 -0.79 -23.25
CA LEU A 146 -6.40 0.10 -23.17
C LEU A 146 -5.43 -0.32 -22.05
N HIS A 147 -5.95 -0.61 -20.85
CA HIS A 147 -5.10 -0.98 -19.70
C HIS A 147 -4.26 -2.22 -19.96
N LYS A 148 -4.77 -3.20 -20.69
CA LYS A 148 -4.05 -4.45 -21.04
C LYS A 148 -3.23 -4.37 -22.33
N ASP A 149 -3.34 -3.27 -23.10
CA ASP A 149 -2.63 -3.13 -24.38
C ASP A 149 -1.11 -3.27 -24.20
N PRO A 150 -0.42 -4.06 -25.03
CA PRO A 150 1.01 -4.32 -24.90
C PRO A 150 1.90 -3.06 -25.00
N LYS A 151 1.48 -2.06 -25.77
CA LYS A 151 2.24 -0.82 -25.99
C LYS A 151 1.81 0.29 -25.05
N LEU A 152 0.50 0.54 -24.96
CA LEU A 152 -0.08 1.69 -24.29
C LEU A 152 -0.45 1.42 -22.83
N GLY A 153 -0.77 0.18 -22.49
CA GLY A 153 -1.35 -0.20 -21.22
C GLY A 153 -0.39 -0.18 -20.03
N THR A 154 -0.95 -0.42 -18.85
CA THR A 154 -0.20 -0.48 -17.60
C THR A 154 0.53 -1.82 -17.45
N SER A 155 1.69 -1.81 -16.83
CA SER A 155 2.45 -3.05 -16.58
C SER A 155 1.67 -4.07 -15.76
N PHE A 156 0.68 -3.62 -15.01
CA PHE A 156 -0.16 -4.42 -14.13
C PHE A 156 -1.24 -5.17 -14.92
N ALA A 157 -2.12 -4.42 -15.61
CA ALA A 157 -3.20 -5.01 -16.40
C ALA A 157 -2.68 -5.90 -17.54
N LYS A 158 -1.60 -5.48 -18.22
CA LYS A 158 -0.92 -6.29 -19.24
C LYS A 158 -0.55 -7.70 -18.78
N LYS A 159 -0.14 -7.84 -17.53
CA LYS A 159 0.32 -9.12 -16.98
C LYS A 159 -0.81 -9.97 -16.44
N LEU A 160 -1.91 -9.35 -16.03
CA LEU A 160 -2.97 -10.01 -15.29
C LEU A 160 -4.21 -10.27 -16.14
N VAL A 161 -4.68 -9.27 -16.90
CA VAL A 161 -5.92 -9.36 -17.66
C VAL A 161 -5.64 -9.92 -19.05
N ASP A 162 -6.34 -11.00 -19.40
CA ASP A 162 -6.31 -11.57 -20.75
C ASP A 162 -7.41 -10.96 -21.61
N LYS A 163 -8.66 -11.05 -21.17
CA LYS A 163 -9.83 -10.57 -21.89
C LYS A 163 -10.80 -9.88 -20.94
N VAL A 164 -11.55 -8.92 -21.44
CA VAL A 164 -12.72 -8.33 -20.79
C VAL A 164 -13.85 -8.23 -21.81
N GLU A 165 -15.06 -8.58 -21.40
CA GLU A 165 -16.24 -8.56 -22.27
C GLU A 165 -17.49 -8.15 -21.52
N LYS A 166 -18.42 -7.54 -22.25
CA LYS A 166 -19.78 -7.26 -21.79
C LYS A 166 -20.58 -8.57 -21.77
N ILE A 167 -21.28 -8.83 -20.66
CA ILE A 167 -22.14 -10.00 -20.50
C ILE A 167 -23.59 -9.63 -20.13
N GLY A 168 -23.88 -8.35 -20.03
CA GLY A 168 -25.20 -7.83 -19.70
C GLY A 168 -25.21 -6.30 -19.72
N PRO A 169 -26.36 -5.66 -19.48
CA PRO A 169 -26.48 -4.21 -19.52
C PRO A 169 -25.58 -3.52 -18.47
N SER A 170 -25.41 -4.12 -17.30
CA SER A 170 -24.59 -3.61 -16.19
C SER A 170 -23.50 -4.60 -15.73
N LYS A 171 -23.15 -5.61 -16.54
CA LYS A 171 -22.16 -6.63 -16.16
C LYS A 171 -21.03 -6.79 -17.16
N VAL A 172 -19.81 -6.90 -16.62
CA VAL A 172 -18.59 -7.25 -17.37
C VAL A 172 -17.98 -8.53 -16.81
N ARG A 173 -17.34 -9.30 -17.67
CA ARG A 173 -16.56 -10.50 -17.32
C ARG A 173 -15.10 -10.30 -17.67
N PHE A 174 -14.24 -10.58 -16.69
CA PHE A 174 -12.80 -10.58 -16.83
C PHE A 174 -12.28 -12.00 -16.90
N PHE A 175 -11.40 -12.28 -17.85
CA PHE A 175 -10.58 -13.48 -17.91
C PHE A 175 -9.17 -13.09 -17.53
N LEU A 176 -8.58 -13.79 -16.57
CA LEU A 176 -7.23 -13.53 -16.10
C LEU A 176 -6.24 -14.53 -16.70
N LYS A 177 -5.03 -14.08 -17.00
CA LYS A 177 -3.94 -14.94 -17.51
C LYS A 177 -3.48 -15.97 -16.49
N THR A 178 -3.68 -15.69 -15.22
CA THR A 178 -3.38 -16.57 -14.09
C THR A 178 -4.40 -16.32 -12.99
N PRO A 179 -4.75 -17.35 -12.19
CA PRO A 179 -5.62 -17.19 -11.04
C PRO A 179 -5.19 -16.06 -10.12
N ASN A 180 -6.16 -15.30 -9.64
CA ASN A 180 -5.93 -14.21 -8.67
C ASN A 180 -7.13 -14.01 -7.76
N SER A 181 -7.10 -14.61 -6.59
CA SER A 181 -8.15 -14.51 -5.57
C SER A 181 -8.33 -13.11 -4.98
N GLU A 182 -7.44 -12.17 -5.29
CA GLU A 182 -7.52 -10.78 -4.84
C GLU A 182 -7.64 -9.79 -6.00
N PHE A 183 -8.23 -10.21 -7.11
CA PHE A 183 -8.40 -9.35 -8.27
C PHE A 183 -9.21 -8.08 -7.98
N ALA A 184 -10.18 -8.16 -7.05
CA ALA A 184 -10.94 -7.00 -6.61
C ALA A 184 -10.03 -5.86 -6.09
N TRP A 185 -8.96 -6.19 -5.39
CA TRP A 185 -7.98 -5.21 -4.94
C TRP A 185 -7.18 -4.62 -6.11
N ASN A 186 -6.95 -5.41 -7.14
CA ASN A 186 -6.22 -4.96 -8.33
C ASN A 186 -7.03 -3.97 -9.17
N MET A 187 -8.35 -4.09 -9.16
CA MET A 187 -9.25 -3.15 -9.83
C MET A 187 -9.22 -1.74 -9.24
N ALA A 188 -8.69 -1.57 -8.01
CA ALA A 188 -8.47 -0.27 -7.35
C ALA A 188 -7.15 0.41 -7.72
N GLU A 189 -6.34 -0.19 -8.61
CA GLU A 189 -5.05 0.39 -8.99
C GLU A 189 -5.27 1.72 -9.72
N TYR A 190 -4.61 2.79 -9.24
CA TYR A 190 -4.86 4.17 -9.68
C TYR A 190 -4.70 4.42 -11.18
N ARG A 191 -3.92 3.59 -11.88
CA ARG A 191 -3.76 3.68 -13.34
C ARG A 191 -4.90 3.03 -14.12
N GLN A 192 -5.84 2.40 -13.44
CA GLN A 192 -6.97 1.69 -14.05
C GLN A 192 -8.27 2.50 -13.97
N GLY A 193 -8.17 3.83 -14.07
CA GLY A 193 -9.31 4.72 -14.15
C GLY A 193 -10.21 4.41 -15.34
N ILE A 194 -11.52 4.47 -15.14
CA ILE A 194 -12.50 4.31 -16.20
C ILE A 194 -12.61 5.61 -16.98
N MET A 195 -12.53 5.51 -18.29
CA MET A 195 -12.53 6.63 -19.24
C MET A 195 -13.62 6.43 -20.28
N PRO A 196 -14.14 7.53 -20.86
CA PRO A 196 -15.04 7.43 -22.01
C PRO A 196 -14.40 6.64 -23.15
N ALA A 197 -15.15 5.74 -23.74
CA ALA A 197 -14.72 4.96 -24.90
C ALA A 197 -14.35 5.89 -26.07
N ALA A 198 -13.18 5.65 -26.64
CA ALA A 198 -12.61 6.37 -27.77
C ALA A 198 -11.57 5.49 -28.47
N PRO A 199 -11.01 5.87 -29.63
CA PRO A 199 -9.85 5.21 -30.18
C PRO A 199 -8.72 5.11 -29.16
N LEU A 200 -8.05 3.96 -29.09
CA LEU A 200 -7.08 3.63 -28.03
C LEU A 200 -6.00 4.70 -27.80
N GLU A 201 -5.53 5.32 -28.87
CA GLU A 201 -4.47 6.33 -28.81
C GLU A 201 -4.94 7.69 -28.28
N GLU A 202 -6.24 7.94 -28.30
CA GLU A 202 -6.87 9.17 -27.82
C GLU A 202 -7.47 9.04 -26.42
N MET A 203 -7.74 7.81 -25.97
CA MET A 203 -8.35 7.57 -24.66
C MET A 203 -7.55 8.20 -23.53
N GLY A 204 -8.25 8.90 -22.64
CA GLY A 204 -7.68 9.56 -21.47
C GLY A 204 -6.90 10.86 -21.76
N LEU A 205 -6.69 11.26 -23.03
CA LEU A 205 -6.01 12.50 -23.36
C LEU A 205 -6.88 13.76 -23.13
N SER A 206 -8.20 13.61 -23.18
CA SER A 206 -9.15 14.69 -22.86
C SER A 206 -9.10 15.10 -21.40
N GLY A 207 -8.79 14.15 -20.50
CA GLY A 207 -8.89 14.34 -19.06
C GLY A 207 -10.32 14.23 -18.53
N ILE A 208 -11.26 13.74 -19.36
CA ILE A 208 -12.64 13.48 -18.94
C ILE A 208 -12.64 12.19 -18.11
N GLY A 209 -13.10 12.28 -16.88
CA GLY A 209 -13.32 11.19 -15.95
C GLY A 209 -14.70 11.27 -15.34
N SER A 210 -14.97 10.48 -14.32
CA SER A 210 -16.23 10.44 -13.55
C SER A 210 -16.03 10.79 -12.07
N GLY A 211 -14.81 11.23 -11.71
CA GLY A 211 -14.43 11.54 -10.34
C GLY A 211 -15.01 12.86 -9.80
N PRO A 212 -14.72 13.16 -8.51
CA PRO A 212 -15.28 14.34 -7.85
C PRO A 212 -14.73 15.67 -8.37
N PHE A 213 -13.60 15.67 -9.10
CA PHE A 213 -12.98 16.89 -9.62
C PHE A 213 -12.65 16.79 -11.10
N LYS A 214 -12.83 17.90 -11.83
CA LYS A 214 -12.52 18.07 -13.25
C LYS A 214 -11.26 18.91 -13.43
N PHE A 215 -10.48 18.66 -14.48
CA PHE A 215 -9.35 19.51 -14.83
C PHE A 215 -9.82 20.89 -15.29
N ALA A 216 -9.46 21.94 -14.56
CA ALA A 216 -9.63 23.31 -14.98
C ALA A 216 -8.38 23.84 -15.69
N LYS A 217 -7.19 23.68 -15.09
CA LYS A 217 -5.92 24.14 -15.66
C LYS A 217 -4.76 23.19 -15.35
N VAL A 218 -3.88 22.98 -16.32
CA VAL A 218 -2.64 22.21 -16.17
C VAL A 218 -1.43 23.07 -16.53
N ASP A 219 -0.68 23.53 -15.51
CA ASP A 219 0.64 24.16 -15.67
C ASP A 219 1.70 23.06 -15.55
N VAL A 220 2.22 22.59 -16.68
CA VAL A 220 3.13 21.43 -16.72
C VAL A 220 4.35 21.65 -15.82
N GLY A 221 4.61 20.69 -14.93
CA GLY A 221 5.73 20.74 -13.98
C GLY A 221 5.52 21.64 -12.76
N ARG A 222 4.50 22.48 -12.74
CA ARG A 222 4.24 23.44 -11.66
C ARG A 222 3.02 23.09 -10.82
N ARG A 223 1.83 23.03 -11.42
CA ARG A 223 0.57 22.77 -10.69
C ARG A 223 -0.53 22.27 -11.61
N VAL A 224 -1.55 21.71 -11.00
CA VAL A 224 -2.84 21.44 -11.64
C VAL A 224 -3.94 22.01 -10.77
N ILE A 225 -4.87 22.71 -11.41
CA ILE A 225 -6.07 23.25 -10.78
C ILE A 225 -7.25 22.43 -11.26
N TYR A 226 -8.06 22.02 -10.31
CA TYR A 226 -9.30 21.28 -10.52
C TYR A 226 -10.46 22.10 -10.01
N GLU A 227 -11.62 21.94 -10.64
CA GLU A 227 -12.91 22.44 -10.20
C GLU A 227 -13.83 21.27 -9.78
N ALA A 228 -14.76 21.54 -8.90
CA ALA A 228 -15.73 20.57 -8.44
C ALA A 228 -16.53 19.97 -9.60
N ASN A 229 -16.81 18.69 -9.53
CA ASN A 229 -17.83 18.03 -10.34
C ASN A 229 -19.15 18.06 -9.56
N GLU A 230 -19.99 19.07 -9.83
CA GLU A 230 -21.28 19.24 -9.15
C GLU A 230 -22.26 18.07 -9.37
N LYS A 231 -22.04 17.31 -10.46
CA LYS A 231 -22.84 16.12 -10.79
C LYS A 231 -22.17 14.82 -10.32
N TYR A 232 -21.24 14.91 -9.38
CA TYR A 232 -20.62 13.72 -8.84
C TYR A 232 -21.63 12.84 -8.11
N TRP A 233 -21.65 11.56 -8.40
CA TRP A 233 -22.62 10.59 -7.89
C TRP A 233 -22.46 10.25 -6.40
N GLY A 234 -21.29 10.53 -5.81
CA GLY A 234 -21.01 10.28 -4.39
C GLY A 234 -21.27 11.50 -3.51
N LYS A 235 -20.86 11.41 -2.24
CA LYS A 235 -20.89 12.55 -1.33
C LYS A 235 -19.85 13.60 -1.75
N GLY A 236 -20.18 14.88 -1.65
CA GLY A 236 -19.31 15.99 -2.08
C GLY A 236 -19.26 16.12 -3.60
N PRO A 237 -18.16 16.70 -4.22
CA PRO A 237 -17.13 17.44 -3.47
C PRO A 237 -17.69 18.68 -2.80
N TYR A 238 -17.11 19.04 -1.65
CA TYR A 238 -17.52 20.25 -0.93
C TYR A 238 -16.68 21.47 -1.30
N LEU A 239 -15.42 21.28 -1.72
CA LEU A 239 -14.56 22.34 -2.22
C LEU A 239 -14.94 22.74 -3.64
N ASP A 240 -14.90 24.05 -3.97
CA ASP A 240 -15.05 24.53 -5.35
C ASP A 240 -13.78 24.20 -6.16
N THR A 241 -12.62 24.36 -5.53
CA THR A 241 -11.31 24.27 -6.20
C THR A 241 -10.32 23.45 -5.38
N LEU A 242 -9.67 22.50 -6.05
CA LEU A 242 -8.49 21.80 -5.53
C LEU A 242 -7.27 22.19 -6.37
N GLU A 243 -6.25 22.79 -5.76
CA GLU A 243 -4.98 23.06 -6.41
C GLU A 243 -3.90 22.12 -5.92
N CYS A 244 -3.32 21.31 -6.82
CA CYS A 244 -2.19 20.44 -6.54
C CYS A 244 -0.90 21.10 -7.04
N VAL A 245 -0.04 21.53 -6.13
CA VAL A 245 1.22 22.18 -6.42
C VAL A 245 2.36 21.18 -6.45
N ASN A 246 3.20 21.25 -7.45
CA ASN A 246 4.45 20.50 -7.53
C ASN A 246 5.59 21.38 -7.00
N LEU A 247 6.45 20.82 -6.16
CA LEU A 247 7.50 21.53 -5.43
C LEU A 247 8.92 21.15 -5.92
N PRO A 248 9.31 21.44 -7.16
CA PRO A 248 10.67 21.20 -7.59
C PRO A 248 11.62 22.17 -6.87
N GLY A 249 12.46 21.65 -5.97
CA GLY A 249 13.48 22.45 -5.27
C GLY A 249 12.96 23.37 -4.17
N MET A 250 11.68 23.34 -3.82
CA MET A 250 11.12 24.07 -2.69
C MET A 250 11.08 23.19 -1.44
N ASP A 251 11.30 23.80 -0.27
CA ASP A 251 11.05 23.15 1.00
C ASP A 251 9.54 23.16 1.30
N PRO A 252 8.89 21.98 1.32
CA PRO A 252 7.45 21.89 1.58
C PRO A 252 7.05 22.44 2.96
N LEU A 253 7.92 22.29 3.97
CA LEU A 253 7.65 22.73 5.34
C LEU A 253 7.54 24.25 5.40
N ASN A 254 8.50 24.98 4.82
CA ASN A 254 8.48 26.44 4.82
C ASN A 254 7.26 27.00 4.07
N GLY A 255 6.87 26.39 2.95
CA GLY A 255 5.64 26.74 2.23
C GLY A 255 4.38 26.50 3.06
N TYR A 256 4.33 25.42 3.80
CA TYR A 256 3.24 25.14 4.74
C TYR A 256 3.22 26.16 5.89
N LEU A 257 4.35 26.39 6.56
CA LEU A 257 4.43 27.32 7.69
C LEU A 257 4.05 28.76 7.30
N SER A 258 4.44 29.19 6.09
CA SER A 258 4.09 30.52 5.57
C SER A 258 2.66 30.67 5.05
N GLY A 259 1.87 29.59 5.05
CA GLY A 259 0.47 29.62 4.59
C GLY A 259 0.27 29.52 3.08
N GLN A 260 1.31 29.17 2.34
CA GLN A 260 1.18 28.93 0.88
C GLN A 260 0.42 27.65 0.56
N PHE A 261 0.42 26.68 1.48
CA PHE A 261 -0.25 25.40 1.34
C PHE A 261 -1.17 25.13 2.52
N ASP A 262 -2.31 24.51 2.24
CA ASP A 262 -3.25 24.04 3.28
C ASP A 262 -2.87 22.67 3.79
N VAL A 263 -2.21 21.84 2.96
CA VAL A 263 -1.86 20.45 3.26
C VAL A 263 -0.41 20.17 2.92
N LEU A 264 0.31 19.61 3.88
CA LEU A 264 1.67 19.06 3.74
C LEU A 264 1.61 17.55 3.79
N ALA A 265 1.90 16.89 2.68
CA ALA A 265 1.92 15.44 2.57
C ALA A 265 3.27 14.84 2.93
N SER A 266 3.27 13.56 3.31
CA SER A 266 4.48 12.77 3.60
C SER A 266 5.43 13.47 4.57
N VAL A 267 4.87 13.89 5.70
CA VAL A 267 5.62 14.60 6.76
C VAL A 267 6.78 13.73 7.24
N ASP A 268 7.97 14.34 7.34
CA ASP A 268 9.10 13.70 8.00
C ASP A 268 8.75 13.44 9.47
N PRO A 269 8.89 12.21 9.99
CA PRO A 269 8.58 11.88 11.37
C PRO A 269 9.28 12.78 12.41
N SER A 270 10.47 13.28 12.12
CA SER A 270 11.20 14.20 12.99
C SER A 270 10.50 15.55 13.19
N LEU A 271 9.66 15.97 12.23
CA LEU A 271 8.94 17.23 12.26
C LEU A 271 7.59 17.16 12.97
N ILE A 272 7.09 15.95 13.28
CA ILE A 272 5.76 15.77 13.89
C ILE A 272 5.64 16.56 15.20
N GLY A 273 6.65 16.48 16.06
CA GLY A 273 6.65 17.20 17.33
C GLY A 273 6.64 18.74 17.19
N GLN A 274 7.28 19.27 16.17
CA GLN A 274 7.25 20.70 15.82
C GLN A 274 5.88 21.09 15.27
N LEU A 275 5.35 20.33 14.33
CA LEU A 275 4.07 20.61 13.69
C LEU A 275 2.90 20.52 14.67
N GLN A 276 2.95 19.61 15.64
CA GLN A 276 1.95 19.53 16.73
C GLN A 276 1.90 20.82 17.58
N LYS A 277 3.00 21.54 17.69
CA LYS A 277 3.09 22.81 18.42
C LYS A 277 2.84 24.01 17.52
N THR A 278 2.74 23.83 16.21
CA THR A 278 2.49 24.90 15.24
C THR A 278 1.01 25.32 15.31
N PRO A 279 0.70 26.60 15.55
CA PRO A 279 -0.68 27.07 15.61
C PRO A 279 -1.46 26.74 14.33
N LYS A 280 -2.76 26.48 14.50
CA LYS A 280 -3.67 26.16 13.37
C LYS A 280 -3.22 24.97 12.52
N THR A 281 -2.53 24.00 13.11
CA THR A 281 -2.09 22.77 12.44
C THR A 281 -2.75 21.56 13.08
N ALA A 282 -3.32 20.70 12.26
CA ALA A 282 -3.74 19.35 12.61
C ALA A 282 -2.82 18.33 11.93
N ILE A 283 -2.67 17.17 12.56
CA ILE A 283 -1.88 16.05 12.01
C ILE A 283 -2.75 14.81 12.01
N ASP A 284 -2.71 14.09 10.92
CA ASP A 284 -3.29 12.76 10.85
C ASP A 284 -2.24 11.73 10.41
N ILE A 285 -2.29 10.55 11.04
CA ILE A 285 -1.33 9.46 10.83
C ILE A 285 -2.09 8.22 10.42
N ALA A 286 -1.83 7.75 9.21
CA ALA A 286 -2.47 6.57 8.67
C ALA A 286 -2.13 5.30 9.47
N VAL A 287 -2.98 4.29 9.35
CA VAL A 287 -2.80 2.99 10.01
C VAL A 287 -1.54 2.24 9.54
N ALA A 288 -1.09 2.52 8.31
CA ALA A 288 0.07 1.90 7.68
C ALA A 288 0.76 2.89 6.71
N GLY A 289 1.76 2.43 5.99
CA GLY A 289 2.48 3.13 4.94
C GLY A 289 3.59 2.25 4.38
N ASP A 290 4.63 2.87 3.85
CA ASP A 290 5.74 2.16 3.23
C ASP A 290 6.57 1.36 4.24
N GLN A 291 7.08 0.21 3.82
CA GLN A 291 8.06 -0.56 4.59
C GLN A 291 9.47 -0.38 4.04
N ILE A 292 10.43 -0.37 4.95
CA ILE A 292 11.85 -0.27 4.64
C ILE A 292 12.41 -1.68 4.40
N LEU A 293 12.78 -1.96 3.15
CA LEU A 293 13.28 -3.24 2.70
C LEU A 293 14.81 -3.23 2.52
N MET A 294 15.51 -4.16 3.17
CA MET A 294 16.92 -4.45 2.97
C MET A 294 17.08 -5.70 2.08
N VAL A 295 17.65 -5.53 0.90
CA VAL A 295 17.95 -6.63 0.00
C VAL A 295 19.30 -7.23 0.37
N LEU A 296 19.36 -8.53 0.59
CA LEU A 296 20.57 -9.29 0.91
C LEU A 296 21.05 -10.01 -0.34
N PRO A 297 22.04 -9.48 -1.08
CA PRO A 297 22.44 -10.03 -2.37
C PRO A 297 23.13 -11.39 -2.21
N LYS A 298 22.59 -12.40 -2.89
CA LYS A 298 23.09 -13.77 -2.90
C LYS A 298 23.79 -14.05 -4.24
N TYR A 299 25.10 -14.08 -4.20
CA TYR A 299 25.97 -14.44 -5.32
C TYR A 299 27.18 -15.18 -4.77
N GLU A 300 27.91 -15.89 -5.61
CA GLU A 300 29.11 -16.61 -5.22
C GLU A 300 30.12 -15.68 -4.51
N GLY A 301 30.55 -16.08 -3.31
CA GLY A 301 31.41 -15.27 -2.44
C GLY A 301 30.68 -14.24 -1.59
N SER A 302 29.35 -14.08 -1.71
CA SER A 302 28.58 -13.21 -0.82
C SER A 302 28.39 -13.88 0.56
N PRO A 303 28.60 -13.16 1.67
CA PRO A 303 28.31 -13.71 3.00
C PRO A 303 26.82 -14.05 3.18
N PHE A 304 25.94 -13.41 2.41
CA PHE A 304 24.49 -13.66 2.49
C PHE A 304 24.05 -14.97 1.80
N MET A 305 24.98 -15.74 1.20
CA MET A 305 24.70 -17.12 0.80
C MET A 305 24.42 -18.00 2.03
N ASP A 306 25.12 -17.74 3.14
CA ASP A 306 24.89 -18.45 4.38
C ASP A 306 23.64 -17.93 5.10
N LYS A 307 22.65 -18.82 5.32
CA LYS A 307 21.41 -18.53 6.05
C LYS A 307 21.68 -18.00 7.46
N ARG A 308 22.70 -18.55 8.13
CA ARG A 308 23.05 -18.16 9.51
C ARG A 308 23.46 -16.69 9.61
N ILE A 309 24.18 -16.18 8.61
CA ILE A 309 24.56 -14.75 8.55
C ILE A 309 23.32 -13.86 8.34
N ARG A 310 22.37 -14.28 7.47
CA ARG A 310 21.14 -13.54 7.26
C ARG A 310 20.28 -13.50 8.53
N GLN A 311 20.15 -14.64 9.20
CA GLN A 311 19.44 -14.75 10.48
C GLN A 311 20.13 -13.94 11.59
N ALA A 312 21.46 -14.01 11.68
CA ALA A 312 22.23 -13.22 12.64
C ALA A 312 22.00 -11.72 12.45
N LEU A 313 22.03 -11.23 11.20
CA LEU A 313 21.75 -9.84 10.90
C LEU A 313 20.32 -9.45 11.32
N SER A 314 19.31 -10.26 10.99
CA SER A 314 17.91 -9.98 11.38
C SER A 314 17.72 -9.93 12.90
N LEU A 315 18.36 -10.87 13.65
CA LEU A 315 18.30 -10.92 15.11
C LEU A 315 19.09 -9.82 15.81
N ALA A 316 20.15 -9.31 15.17
CA ALA A 316 20.96 -8.21 15.72
C ALA A 316 20.27 -6.85 15.63
N LEU A 317 19.38 -6.65 14.63
CA LEU A 317 18.68 -5.39 14.39
C LEU A 317 17.74 -5.01 15.52
N ASP A 318 17.86 -3.79 16.03
CA ASP A 318 16.95 -3.22 17.04
C ASP A 318 15.85 -2.40 16.36
N ARG A 319 14.80 -3.09 15.91
CA ARG A 319 13.65 -2.48 15.24
C ARG A 319 12.89 -1.54 16.14
N GLU A 320 12.80 -1.86 17.44
CA GLU A 320 12.12 -1.02 18.41
C GLU A 320 12.91 0.28 18.70
N ALA A 321 14.24 0.23 18.68
CA ALA A 321 15.05 1.45 18.74
C ALA A 321 14.80 2.36 17.54
N VAL A 322 14.68 1.81 16.33
CA VAL A 322 14.32 2.59 15.14
C VAL A 322 12.95 3.24 15.32
N ILE A 323 11.94 2.49 15.80
CA ILE A 323 10.59 3.03 16.03
C ILE A 323 10.63 4.16 17.06
N ARG A 324 11.34 3.97 18.15
CA ARG A 324 11.43 4.97 19.22
C ARG A 324 12.19 6.23 18.80
N ILE A 325 13.36 6.05 18.16
CA ILE A 325 14.28 7.16 17.85
C ILE A 325 13.83 7.94 16.61
N VAL A 326 13.48 7.22 15.53
CA VAL A 326 13.21 7.85 14.23
C VAL A 326 11.73 8.19 14.07
N TYR A 327 10.85 7.32 14.55
CA TYR A 327 9.40 7.47 14.37
C TYR A 327 8.65 7.98 15.61
N GLY A 328 9.38 8.39 16.66
CA GLY A 328 8.78 8.92 17.91
C GLY A 328 7.81 7.95 18.59
N GLY A 329 7.96 6.65 18.37
CA GLY A 329 7.10 5.59 18.89
C GLY A 329 5.72 5.48 18.23
N LYS A 330 5.31 6.42 17.39
CA LYS A 330 3.94 6.52 16.85
C LYS A 330 3.86 6.38 15.32
N ALA A 331 4.79 6.99 14.60
CA ALA A 331 4.76 7.08 13.14
C ALA A 331 5.38 5.85 12.42
N GLY A 332 5.63 4.77 13.13
CA GLY A 332 6.20 3.54 12.56
C GLY A 332 5.77 2.29 13.31
N TRP A 333 6.13 1.12 12.77
CA TRP A 333 5.98 -0.19 13.41
C TRP A 333 7.13 -1.12 13.06
N ALA A 334 7.44 -2.06 13.98
CA ALA A 334 8.43 -3.11 13.72
C ALA A 334 7.86 -4.14 12.74
N SER A 335 8.57 -4.43 11.65
CA SER A 335 8.18 -5.46 10.70
C SER A 335 8.50 -6.87 11.21
N ASN A 336 7.86 -7.87 10.61
CA ASN A 336 8.06 -9.29 10.89
C ASN A 336 8.88 -10.01 9.80
N ASP A 337 9.74 -9.28 9.07
CA ASP A 337 10.50 -9.76 7.92
C ASP A 337 9.63 -10.24 6.74
N SER A 338 8.37 -9.76 6.67
CA SER A 338 7.52 -9.90 5.50
C SER A 338 7.02 -8.54 5.00
N HIS A 339 6.72 -8.46 3.71
CA HIS A 339 6.10 -7.28 3.13
C HIS A 339 4.59 -7.27 3.42
N MET A 340 4.25 -7.10 4.70
CA MET A 340 2.87 -7.05 5.16
C MET A 340 2.72 -5.93 6.19
N ALA A 341 1.67 -5.13 6.07
CA ALA A 341 1.37 -4.11 7.08
C ALA A 341 0.88 -4.77 8.38
N ALA A 342 1.32 -4.25 9.52
CA ALA A 342 0.93 -4.80 10.83
C ALA A 342 -0.58 -4.71 11.12
N THR A 343 -1.29 -3.85 10.41
CA THR A 343 -2.75 -3.67 10.49
C THR A 343 -3.54 -4.59 9.56
N ASN A 344 -2.85 -5.31 8.66
CA ASN A 344 -3.50 -6.28 7.80
C ASN A 344 -3.88 -7.52 8.61
N GLU A 345 -5.10 -8.01 8.43
CA GLU A 345 -5.61 -9.19 9.16
C GLU A 345 -4.84 -10.49 8.86
N ASP A 346 -4.15 -10.54 7.72
CA ASP A 346 -3.28 -11.66 7.33
C ASP A 346 -1.85 -11.52 7.85
N PHE A 347 -1.55 -10.48 8.63
CA PHE A 347 -0.23 -10.28 9.22
C PHE A 347 0.06 -11.32 10.30
N LEU A 348 1.15 -12.04 10.17
CA LEU A 348 1.61 -12.94 11.20
C LEU A 348 2.23 -12.14 12.35
N SER A 349 1.57 -12.10 13.50
CA SER A 349 1.96 -11.27 14.65
C SER A 349 3.31 -11.63 15.27
N LYS A 350 3.81 -12.86 15.02
CA LYS A 350 5.13 -13.29 15.47
C LYS A 350 6.20 -12.46 14.76
N LYS A 351 6.84 -11.56 15.48
CA LYS A 351 7.94 -10.71 15.01
C LYS A 351 9.29 -11.36 15.29
N PRO A 352 10.32 -11.11 14.47
CA PRO A 352 11.69 -11.41 14.85
C PRO A 352 12.05 -10.59 16.09
N LEU A 353 12.31 -11.25 17.19
CA LEU A 353 12.80 -10.60 18.41
C LEU A 353 14.30 -10.37 18.28
N ARG A 354 14.78 -9.22 18.76
CA ARG A 354 16.20 -8.97 18.90
C ARG A 354 16.83 -9.98 19.85
N ASP A 355 17.82 -10.71 19.37
CA ASP A 355 18.60 -11.67 20.17
C ASP A 355 20.07 -11.60 19.77
N VAL A 356 20.81 -10.72 20.44
CA VAL A 356 22.24 -10.49 20.21
C VAL A 356 23.07 -11.73 20.54
N LYS A 357 22.69 -12.50 21.56
CA LYS A 357 23.40 -13.73 21.96
C LYS A 357 23.27 -14.78 20.86
N LYS A 358 22.06 -15.02 20.36
CA LYS A 358 21.83 -15.96 19.26
C LYS A 358 22.49 -15.49 17.97
N ALA A 359 22.47 -14.18 17.69
CA ALA A 359 23.17 -13.61 16.53
C ALA A 359 24.68 -13.89 16.57
N LYS A 360 25.34 -13.67 17.71
CA LYS A 360 26.76 -14.02 17.90
C LYS A 360 27.02 -15.52 17.71
N GLN A 361 26.17 -16.37 18.26
CA GLN A 361 26.26 -17.82 18.09
C GLN A 361 26.21 -18.21 16.61
N LEU A 362 25.23 -17.70 15.86
CA LEU A 362 25.06 -17.98 14.42
C LEU A 362 26.25 -17.49 13.60
N LEU A 363 26.84 -16.34 13.95
CA LEU A 363 28.06 -15.85 13.30
C LEU A 363 29.25 -16.76 13.57
N ALA A 364 29.44 -17.19 14.81
CA ALA A 364 30.51 -18.13 15.16
C ALA A 364 30.38 -19.48 14.43
N GLU A 365 29.17 -20.03 14.39
CA GLU A 365 28.81 -21.24 13.62
C GLU A 365 29.07 -21.07 12.11
N ALA A 366 28.89 -19.83 11.59
CA ALA A 366 29.20 -19.49 10.19
C ALA A 366 30.67 -19.18 9.90
N GLY A 367 31.58 -19.30 10.91
CA GLY A 367 33.01 -19.05 10.76
C GLY A 367 33.45 -17.62 11.10
N TYR A 368 32.61 -16.83 11.75
CA TYR A 368 32.91 -15.43 12.14
C TYR A 368 32.80 -15.22 13.66
N PRO A 369 33.61 -15.94 14.49
CA PRO A 369 33.52 -15.82 15.96
C PRO A 369 33.90 -14.43 16.48
N ASN A 370 34.73 -13.69 15.74
CA ASN A 370 35.19 -12.33 16.08
C ASN A 370 34.33 -11.23 15.40
N GLY A 371 33.23 -11.59 14.77
CA GLY A 371 32.35 -10.66 14.03
C GLY A 371 32.64 -10.61 12.53
N ILE A 372 31.82 -9.85 11.81
CA ILE A 372 31.86 -9.73 10.35
C ILE A 372 31.69 -8.30 9.89
N THR A 373 32.44 -7.88 8.86
CA THR A 373 32.17 -6.66 8.10
C THR A 373 31.36 -7.03 6.87
N LEU A 374 30.12 -6.51 6.80
CA LEU A 374 29.24 -6.73 5.65
C LEU A 374 29.65 -5.86 4.46
N PRO A 375 29.28 -6.25 3.23
CA PRO A 375 29.38 -5.37 2.06
C PRO A 375 28.73 -4.01 2.31
N THR A 376 29.21 -2.96 1.63
CA THR A 376 28.65 -1.61 1.76
C THR A 376 27.19 -1.58 1.32
N PHE A 377 26.34 -1.02 2.17
CA PHE A 377 24.91 -0.87 1.93
C PHE A 377 24.65 0.46 1.22
N TYR A 378 24.22 0.38 -0.04
CA TYR A 378 23.89 1.56 -0.84
C TYR A 378 22.41 1.88 -0.76
N TYR A 379 22.07 3.16 -0.55
CA TYR A 379 20.69 3.63 -0.53
C TYR A 379 20.53 4.97 -1.26
N ALA A 380 19.30 5.37 -1.51
CA ALA A 380 18.96 6.69 -2.00
C ALA A 380 17.87 7.31 -1.14
N PRO A 381 17.78 8.64 -1.04
CA PRO A 381 16.82 9.34 -0.18
C PRO A 381 15.40 9.28 -0.77
N TYR A 382 14.80 8.07 -0.78
CA TYR A 382 13.43 7.85 -1.24
C TYR A 382 12.38 8.41 -0.28
N VAL A 383 12.67 8.34 1.01
CA VAL A 383 11.87 8.91 2.09
C VAL A 383 12.78 9.76 2.98
N PRO A 384 12.29 10.81 3.62
CA PRO A 384 13.12 11.75 4.38
C PRO A 384 13.97 11.08 5.47
N GLU A 385 13.36 10.17 6.20
CA GLU A 385 13.94 9.52 7.38
C GLU A 385 14.89 8.35 7.08
N ILE A 386 15.13 7.98 5.82
CA ILE A 386 15.84 6.73 5.49
C ILE A 386 17.26 6.68 6.05
N THR A 387 17.97 7.81 6.02
CA THR A 387 19.35 7.90 6.54
C THR A 387 19.36 7.63 8.06
N SER A 388 18.42 8.23 8.79
CA SER A 388 18.30 8.01 10.23
C SER A 388 17.93 6.57 10.57
N VAL A 389 17.01 5.97 9.83
CA VAL A 389 16.64 4.54 9.97
C VAL A 389 17.85 3.64 9.81
N LEU A 390 18.64 3.86 8.76
CA LEU A 390 19.82 3.03 8.47
C LEU A 390 20.96 3.27 9.46
N SER A 391 21.14 4.50 9.95
CA SER A 391 22.15 4.81 10.96
C SER A 391 21.86 4.10 12.27
N VAL A 392 20.61 4.13 12.75
CA VAL A 392 20.19 3.40 13.96
C VAL A 392 20.32 1.89 13.76
N ALA A 393 19.95 1.38 12.58
CA ALA A 393 20.13 -0.05 12.25
C ALA A 393 21.60 -0.46 12.27
N ALA A 394 22.48 0.30 11.62
CA ALA A 394 23.93 0.04 11.57
C ALA A 394 24.58 0.07 12.96
N GLU A 395 24.15 0.99 13.82
CA GLU A 395 24.64 1.06 15.20
C GLU A 395 24.18 -0.16 16.02
N SER A 396 22.91 -0.55 15.85
CA SER A 396 22.30 -1.63 16.64
C SER A 396 22.97 -3.00 16.43
N VAL A 397 23.48 -3.26 15.22
CA VAL A 397 24.09 -4.57 14.87
C VAL A 397 25.51 -4.73 15.37
N LYS A 398 26.18 -3.65 15.76
CA LYS A 398 27.52 -3.68 16.37
C LYS A 398 27.57 -4.53 17.63
N ALA A 399 26.50 -4.54 18.42
CA ALA A 399 26.39 -5.37 19.61
C ALA A 399 26.57 -6.87 19.33
N ALA A 400 26.29 -7.32 18.10
CA ALA A 400 26.52 -8.69 17.67
C ALA A 400 27.89 -8.91 16.96
N GLY A 401 28.73 -7.89 16.87
CA GLY A 401 29.99 -7.95 16.14
C GLY A 401 29.83 -7.74 14.62
N ILE A 402 28.68 -7.18 14.19
CA ILE A 402 28.42 -6.91 12.77
C ILE A 402 28.78 -5.45 12.47
N THR A 403 29.66 -5.23 11.49
CA THR A 403 29.93 -3.90 10.94
C THR A 403 29.14 -3.71 9.65
N MET A 404 28.22 -2.76 9.65
CA MET A 404 27.40 -2.39 8.48
C MET A 404 27.78 -0.98 8.02
N LYS A 405 28.43 -0.86 6.86
CA LYS A 405 28.74 0.42 6.21
C LYS A 405 27.54 0.84 5.35
N ILE A 406 27.10 2.09 5.47
CA ILE A 406 26.02 2.67 4.68
C ILE A 406 26.56 3.79 3.80
N GLU A 407 26.09 3.90 2.56
CA GLU A 407 26.52 4.92 1.61
C GLU A 407 25.30 5.45 0.84
N GLU A 408 25.06 6.75 0.94
CA GLU A 408 24.01 7.41 0.18
C GLU A 408 24.45 7.65 -1.26
N ARG A 409 23.53 7.41 -2.19
CA ARG A 409 23.68 7.76 -3.61
C ARG A 409 22.57 8.70 -4.04
N PRO A 410 22.88 9.76 -4.79
CA PRO A 410 21.86 10.65 -5.35
C PRO A 410 20.83 9.87 -6.15
N MET A 411 19.54 10.22 -6.02
CA MET A 411 18.41 9.48 -6.60
C MET A 411 18.58 9.18 -8.10
N ALA A 412 19.03 10.15 -8.89
CA ALA A 412 19.23 9.98 -10.33
C ALA A 412 20.34 8.95 -10.63
N GLY A 413 21.48 9.06 -9.97
CA GLY A 413 22.60 8.13 -10.09
C GLY A 413 22.26 6.73 -9.58
N TYR A 414 21.51 6.62 -8.49
CA TYR A 414 21.06 5.34 -7.93
C TYR A 414 20.13 4.58 -8.89
N ARG A 415 19.20 5.28 -9.54
CA ARG A 415 18.31 4.65 -10.54
C ARG A 415 19.08 4.15 -11.75
N LYS A 416 20.00 4.96 -12.26
CA LYS A 416 20.87 4.59 -13.38
C LYS A 416 21.73 3.38 -13.02
N TRP A 417 22.45 3.43 -11.92
CA TRP A 417 23.26 2.34 -11.39
C TRP A 417 22.46 1.04 -11.20
N ARG A 418 21.22 1.13 -10.74
CA ARG A 418 20.35 -0.03 -10.54
C ARG A 418 19.90 -0.71 -11.85
N VAL A 419 19.87 0.00 -12.98
CA VAL A 419 19.32 -0.46 -14.28
C VAL A 419 20.42 -0.85 -15.25
N GLU A 420 21.50 -0.09 -15.33
CA GLU A 420 22.53 -0.21 -16.38
C GLU A 420 23.55 -1.31 -16.14
N ASP A 421 23.82 -1.65 -14.90
CA ASP A 421 24.79 -2.68 -14.57
C ASP A 421 24.13 -3.86 -13.83
N LYS A 422 23.39 -4.66 -14.58
CA LYS A 422 22.68 -5.81 -14.02
C LYS A 422 23.61 -6.80 -13.31
N GLU A 423 24.81 -6.98 -13.77
CA GLU A 423 25.77 -7.92 -13.19
C GLU A 423 26.49 -7.36 -11.97
N LYS A 424 27.00 -6.14 -12.06
CA LYS A 424 27.57 -5.41 -10.92
C LYS A 424 26.52 -5.07 -9.88
N THR A 425 25.29 -4.71 -10.31
CA THR A 425 24.18 -4.45 -9.39
C THR A 425 23.64 -5.69 -8.69
N ARG A 426 23.79 -6.89 -9.25
CA ARG A 426 23.52 -8.13 -8.50
C ARG A 426 24.46 -8.28 -7.30
N LYS A 427 25.73 -7.99 -7.49
CA LYS A 427 26.76 -8.08 -6.44
C LYS A 427 26.67 -6.97 -5.39
N HIS A 428 26.13 -5.80 -5.75
CA HIS A 428 26.09 -4.63 -4.88
C HIS A 428 24.67 -4.19 -4.47
N ARG A 429 23.64 -5.03 -4.69
CA ARG A 429 22.25 -4.72 -4.28
C ARG A 429 21.98 -4.95 -2.80
N PHE A 430 22.92 -4.75 -1.97
CA PHE A 430 22.65 -4.42 -0.59
C PHE A 430 22.07 -3.01 -0.58
N ALA A 431 20.83 -2.90 -1.00
CA ALA A 431 20.21 -1.62 -1.37
C ALA A 431 18.76 -1.61 -0.96
N MET A 432 18.22 -0.44 -0.88
CA MET A 432 16.92 -0.19 -0.31
C MET A 432 15.97 0.62 -1.16
N GLY A 433 14.70 0.40 -0.88
CA GLY A 433 13.66 1.33 -1.26
C GLY A 433 12.42 1.13 -0.38
N PRO A 434 11.62 2.16 -0.20
CA PRO A 434 10.31 2.00 0.40
C PRO A 434 9.47 1.12 -0.51
N VAL A 435 8.68 0.25 0.10
CA VAL A 435 7.72 -0.60 -0.59
C VAL A 435 6.36 -0.31 0.00
N GLY A 436 5.51 0.31 -0.83
CA GLY A 436 4.19 0.77 -0.41
C GLY A 436 3.25 -0.40 -0.10
N PRO A 437 2.29 -0.19 0.78
CA PRO A 437 1.33 -1.20 1.16
C PRO A 437 0.44 -1.56 -0.04
N ARG A 438 0.28 -2.85 -0.23
CA ARG A 438 -0.57 -3.48 -1.23
C ARG A 438 -1.44 -4.52 -0.55
N ASN A 439 -2.28 -5.21 -1.31
CA ASN A 439 -2.94 -6.40 -0.79
C ASN A 439 -1.89 -7.48 -0.43
N PRO A 440 -2.25 -8.45 0.42
CA PRO A 440 -1.35 -9.53 0.82
C PRO A 440 -0.70 -10.24 -0.36
N ALA A 441 -1.48 -10.57 -1.39
CA ALA A 441 -0.97 -11.23 -2.58
C ALA A 441 0.11 -10.42 -3.29
N MET A 442 -0.11 -9.13 -3.53
CA MET A 442 0.87 -8.28 -4.23
C MET A 442 2.12 -8.04 -3.40
N ASN A 443 1.96 -7.91 -2.08
CA ASN A 443 3.07 -7.76 -1.18
C ASN A 443 3.96 -9.01 -1.17
N LEU A 444 3.35 -10.18 -1.03
CA LEU A 444 4.05 -11.46 -1.01
C LEU A 444 4.55 -11.87 -2.40
N PHE A 445 3.88 -11.44 -3.48
CA PHE A 445 4.32 -11.66 -4.85
C PHE A 445 5.72 -11.12 -5.15
N ARG A 446 6.13 -10.05 -4.47
CA ARG A 446 7.48 -9.51 -4.65
C ARG A 446 8.55 -10.59 -4.48
N MET A 447 8.40 -11.44 -3.48
CA MET A 447 9.32 -12.55 -3.22
C MET A 447 9.06 -13.78 -4.10
N ALA A 448 7.87 -13.90 -4.70
CA ALA A 448 7.49 -15.02 -5.57
C ALA A 448 7.85 -14.82 -7.06
N ARG A 449 8.32 -13.63 -7.46
CA ARG A 449 8.66 -13.39 -8.88
C ARG A 449 9.90 -14.18 -9.29
N PRO A 450 9.87 -14.92 -10.43
CA PRO A 450 11.06 -15.57 -10.97
C PRO A 450 12.22 -14.60 -11.23
N THR A 451 11.90 -13.37 -11.71
CA THR A 451 12.87 -12.29 -11.92
C THR A 451 13.53 -11.79 -10.63
N TYR A 452 13.02 -12.14 -9.46
CA TYR A 452 13.66 -11.83 -8.17
C TYR A 452 14.64 -12.91 -7.72
N ASN A 453 14.57 -14.13 -8.25
CA ASN A 453 15.68 -15.08 -8.17
C ASN A 453 16.88 -14.52 -8.92
N GLU A 454 16.66 -13.90 -10.09
CA GLU A 454 17.68 -13.12 -10.81
C GLU A 454 18.10 -11.84 -10.04
N SER A 455 17.27 -11.35 -9.11
CA SER A 455 17.53 -10.17 -8.27
C SER A 455 18.19 -10.50 -6.94
N GLY A 456 18.44 -11.79 -6.64
CA GLY A 456 19.14 -12.25 -5.44
C GLY A 456 18.31 -12.29 -4.16
N TYR A 457 16.96 -12.27 -4.22
CA TYR A 457 16.13 -12.48 -3.02
C TYR A 457 16.18 -13.93 -2.54
N TRP A 458 16.03 -14.89 -3.43
CA TRP A 458 16.20 -16.30 -3.14
C TRP A 458 17.49 -16.82 -3.78
N HIS A 459 18.17 -17.73 -3.08
CA HIS A 459 19.12 -18.62 -3.76
C HIS A 459 18.29 -19.65 -4.54
N PRO A 460 18.70 -20.10 -5.74
CA PRO A 460 18.10 -21.26 -6.38
C PRO A 460 18.07 -22.43 -5.41
N GLY A 461 16.90 -23.01 -5.15
CA GLY A 461 16.74 -24.10 -4.19
C GLY A 461 15.29 -24.33 -3.75
N ALA A 462 15.11 -25.38 -2.97
CA ALA A 462 13.78 -25.90 -2.59
C ALA A 462 12.90 -24.88 -1.85
N GLU A 463 13.47 -24.00 -1.03
CA GLU A 463 12.74 -23.03 -0.22
C GLU A 463 12.10 -21.93 -1.09
N GLY A 464 12.84 -21.44 -2.11
CA GLY A 464 12.31 -20.49 -3.07
C GLY A 464 11.18 -21.09 -3.90
N ASP A 465 11.34 -22.33 -4.34
CA ASP A 465 10.33 -23.05 -5.09
C ASP A 465 9.09 -23.35 -4.24
N ARG A 466 9.27 -23.73 -2.97
CA ARG A 466 8.20 -23.89 -2.00
C ARG A 466 7.41 -22.58 -1.81
N TYR A 467 8.11 -21.46 -1.67
CA TYR A 467 7.48 -20.15 -1.54
C TYR A 467 6.62 -19.82 -2.77
N ILE A 468 7.16 -20.05 -3.98
CA ILE A 468 6.43 -19.82 -5.23
C ILE A 468 5.20 -20.75 -5.34
N ALA A 469 5.32 -22.02 -4.93
CA ALA A 469 4.21 -22.96 -4.89
C ALA A 469 3.09 -22.51 -3.93
N LEU A 470 3.46 -22.06 -2.74
CA LEU A 470 2.51 -21.49 -1.77
C LEU A 470 1.81 -20.25 -2.34
N TYR A 471 2.54 -19.35 -2.99
CA TYR A 471 1.96 -18.19 -3.65
C TYR A 471 0.92 -18.58 -4.71
N LYS A 472 1.27 -19.52 -5.61
CA LYS A 472 0.35 -20.02 -6.64
C LYS A 472 -0.89 -20.67 -6.02
N LYS A 473 -0.73 -21.40 -4.91
CA LYS A 473 -1.83 -21.98 -4.16
C LYS A 473 -2.75 -20.90 -3.56
N ALA A 474 -2.19 -19.87 -2.93
CA ALA A 474 -2.95 -18.76 -2.38
C ALA A 474 -3.79 -18.05 -3.45
N MET A 475 -3.22 -17.84 -4.66
CA MET A 475 -3.92 -17.19 -5.77
C MET A 475 -5.13 -17.98 -6.29
N ARG A 476 -5.17 -19.30 -6.08
CA ARG A 476 -6.28 -20.18 -6.44
C ARG A 476 -7.27 -20.43 -5.29
N THR A 477 -6.97 -19.92 -4.10
CA THR A 477 -7.79 -20.15 -2.91
C THR A 477 -8.77 -19.00 -2.73
N GLY A 478 -10.05 -19.21 -3.06
CA GLY A 478 -11.12 -18.22 -2.93
C GLY A 478 -11.50 -17.94 -1.47
N ASP A 479 -11.51 -18.98 -0.62
CA ASP A 479 -11.84 -18.84 0.80
C ASP A 479 -10.79 -18.02 1.56
N PRO A 480 -11.15 -16.87 2.18
CA PRO A 480 -10.20 -15.98 2.85
C PRO A 480 -9.49 -16.64 4.04
N MET A 481 -10.17 -17.49 4.79
CA MET A 481 -9.59 -18.14 5.98
C MET A 481 -8.57 -19.21 5.60
N ALA A 482 -8.85 -19.99 4.56
CA ALA A 482 -7.90 -20.94 4.01
C ALA A 482 -6.69 -20.22 3.39
N ARG A 483 -6.92 -19.12 2.68
CA ARG A 483 -5.87 -18.29 2.07
C ARG A 483 -4.97 -17.66 3.15
N ARG A 484 -5.52 -17.17 4.25
CA ARG A 484 -4.77 -16.64 5.41
C ARG A 484 -3.77 -17.66 5.96
N LYS A 485 -4.17 -18.93 6.09
CA LYS A 485 -3.27 -20.00 6.54
C LYS A 485 -2.05 -20.14 5.63
N ILE A 486 -2.27 -20.04 4.31
CA ILE A 486 -1.18 -20.08 3.33
C ILE A 486 -0.29 -18.83 3.45
N TYR A 487 -0.85 -17.64 3.61
CA TYR A 487 -0.07 -16.42 3.82
C TYR A 487 0.76 -16.47 5.11
N HIS A 488 0.23 -17.06 6.18
CA HIS A 488 1.00 -17.27 7.41
C HIS A 488 2.16 -18.27 7.20
N GLU A 489 1.96 -19.32 6.40
CA GLU A 489 3.04 -20.26 6.05
C GLU A 489 4.12 -19.55 5.23
N MET A 490 3.75 -18.73 4.24
CA MET A 490 4.68 -17.92 3.46
C MET A 490 5.48 -16.95 4.35
N GLN A 491 4.84 -16.28 5.30
CA GLN A 491 5.51 -15.36 6.22
C GLN A 491 6.48 -16.12 7.17
N ARG A 492 6.12 -17.32 7.66
CA ARG A 492 7.04 -18.15 8.45
C ARG A 492 8.28 -18.54 7.65
N LEU A 493 8.11 -18.89 6.37
CA LEU A 493 9.22 -19.22 5.49
C LEU A 493 10.15 -18.01 5.26
N LEU A 494 9.58 -16.80 5.11
CA LEU A 494 10.36 -15.58 5.03
C LEU A 494 11.16 -15.30 6.33
N GLN A 495 10.54 -15.51 7.49
CA GLN A 495 11.21 -15.34 8.78
C GLN A 495 12.32 -16.38 9.01
N GLU A 496 12.13 -17.59 8.54
CA GLU A 496 13.10 -18.68 8.66
C GLU A 496 14.28 -18.50 7.72
N GLU A 497 14.02 -18.22 6.44
CA GLU A 497 15.04 -18.14 5.41
C GLU A 497 15.71 -16.77 5.31
N VAL A 498 15.05 -15.73 5.78
CA VAL A 498 15.50 -14.34 5.73
C VAL A 498 16.03 -13.98 4.33
N PRO A 499 15.25 -14.18 3.26
CA PRO A 499 15.72 -13.86 1.90
C PRO A 499 15.96 -12.37 1.71
N ALA A 500 15.30 -11.55 2.49
CA ALA A 500 15.45 -10.10 2.63
C ALA A 500 14.96 -9.70 4.02
N ILE A 501 15.35 -8.53 4.49
CA ILE A 501 14.91 -8.00 5.78
C ILE A 501 13.93 -6.84 5.53
N PHE A 502 12.72 -6.95 6.05
CA PHE A 502 11.80 -5.83 6.19
C PHE A 502 12.03 -5.23 7.59
N LEU A 503 12.79 -4.14 7.63
CA LEU A 503 13.28 -3.58 8.89
C LEU A 503 12.13 -2.98 9.70
N THR A 504 11.47 -1.97 9.14
CA THR A 504 10.38 -1.24 9.76
C THR A 504 9.37 -0.81 8.72
N GLY A 505 8.14 -0.53 9.15
CA GLY A 505 7.18 0.23 8.38
C GLY A 505 7.06 1.65 8.93
N ARG A 506 6.89 2.61 8.04
CA ARG A 506 6.47 3.98 8.37
C ARG A 506 4.95 4.09 8.22
N ARG A 507 4.32 4.92 9.03
CA ARG A 507 2.94 5.32 8.82
C ARG A 507 2.92 6.60 8.00
N GLU A 508 2.09 6.64 6.96
CA GLU A 508 1.94 7.87 6.20
C GLU A 508 1.35 8.96 7.09
N THR A 509 1.98 10.12 7.09
CA THR A 509 1.61 11.24 7.96
C THR A 509 1.37 12.48 7.10
N ILE A 510 0.27 13.16 7.35
CA ILE A 510 -0.07 14.44 6.75
C ILE A 510 -0.24 15.51 7.83
N ALA A 511 0.12 16.73 7.53
CA ALA A 511 -0.24 17.90 8.32
C ALA A 511 -1.11 18.83 7.49
N PHE A 512 -2.10 19.45 8.10
CA PHE A 512 -3.03 20.33 7.41
C PHE A 512 -3.55 21.44 8.32
N ARG A 513 -4.07 22.50 7.74
CA ARG A 513 -4.65 23.61 8.47
C ARG A 513 -5.86 23.15 9.28
N SER A 514 -6.02 23.66 10.50
CA SER A 514 -7.10 23.23 11.40
C SER A 514 -8.50 23.62 10.94
N ASP A 515 -8.63 24.49 9.93
CA ASP A 515 -9.86 24.82 9.24
C ASP A 515 -10.20 23.84 8.09
N VAL A 516 -9.32 22.88 7.80
CA VAL A 516 -9.54 21.80 6.86
C VAL A 516 -10.15 20.60 7.60
N HIS A 517 -11.28 20.14 7.14
CA HIS A 517 -12.03 19.02 7.73
C HIS A 517 -12.24 17.89 6.74
N GLY A 518 -12.48 16.67 7.23
CA GLY A 518 -12.76 15.50 6.41
C GLY A 518 -11.53 14.89 5.71
N LEU A 519 -10.35 15.53 5.82
CA LEU A 519 -9.11 15.00 5.26
C LEU A 519 -8.54 13.92 6.17
N LYS A 520 -8.16 12.77 5.59
CA LYS A 520 -7.54 11.65 6.30
C LYS A 520 -6.26 11.21 5.59
N ALA A 521 -5.24 10.86 6.37
CA ALA A 521 -4.04 10.23 5.85
C ALA A 521 -4.39 8.83 5.30
N HIS A 522 -3.86 8.52 4.13
CA HIS A 522 -4.06 7.22 3.50
C HIS A 522 -2.77 6.40 3.53
N PRO A 523 -2.79 5.11 3.90
CA PRO A 523 -1.59 4.25 3.90
C PRO A 523 -0.86 4.24 2.57
N GLN A 524 -1.60 4.32 1.49
CA GLN A 524 -1.09 4.55 0.14
C GLN A 524 -1.11 6.05 -0.14
N HIS A 525 0.02 6.75 0.01
CA HIS A 525 0.11 8.20 -0.19
C HIS A 525 -0.47 8.67 -1.54
N TRP A 526 -0.50 7.78 -2.55
CA TRP A 526 -1.10 8.06 -3.87
C TRP A 526 -2.64 7.92 -3.90
N SER A 527 -3.27 7.47 -2.82
CA SER A 527 -4.71 7.25 -2.74
C SER A 527 -5.44 8.31 -1.90
N LEU A 528 -4.77 9.42 -1.58
CA LEU A 528 -5.41 10.52 -0.87
C LEU A 528 -6.59 11.09 -1.67
N ARG A 529 -7.75 11.20 -1.04
CA ARG A 529 -9.00 11.64 -1.65
C ARG A 529 -9.51 12.93 -0.99
N PHE A 530 -10.00 13.87 -1.79
CA PHE A 530 -10.50 15.15 -1.33
C PHE A 530 -12.02 15.30 -1.46
N THR A 531 -12.73 14.22 -1.75
CA THR A 531 -14.17 14.22 -2.03
C THR A 531 -14.99 14.78 -0.86
N GLU A 532 -14.67 14.38 0.37
CA GLU A 532 -15.38 14.80 1.58
C GLU A 532 -14.64 15.91 2.35
N VAL A 533 -13.63 16.53 1.74
CA VAL A 533 -12.85 17.60 2.35
C VAL A 533 -13.56 18.95 2.19
N TRP A 534 -13.58 19.74 3.26
CA TRP A 534 -14.16 21.08 3.27
C TRP A 534 -13.39 22.02 4.20
N LYS A 535 -13.61 23.34 4.09
CA LYS A 535 -13.01 24.36 4.93
C LYS A 535 -14.06 25.12 5.74
N SER A 536 -13.72 25.42 7.02
CA SER A 536 -14.62 26.18 7.92
C SER A 536 -14.44 27.69 7.79
#